data_095f939fad410f457422c467737cadaf
#
_entry.id   095f939fad410f457422c467737cadaf
#
_cell.length_a   1.000
_cell.length_b   1.000
_cell.length_c   1.000
_cell.angle_alpha   90.00
_cell.angle_beta   90.00
_cell.angle_gamma   90.00
#
_symmetry.space_group_name_H-M   'P 1'
#
loop_
_entity.id
_entity.type
_entity.pdbx_description
1 polymer ?
#
loop_
_entity_poly.entity_id
_entity_poly.type
_entity_poly.pdbx_seq_one_letter_code
_entity_poly.pdbx_strand_id
1 'polypeptide(L)'
;MGMFKALYESIEMQFFDSLTKKLSSLFLLVAVSGLLYWIALSIRADIVQQLRGAQLDAALVGQIEGTLNGLSNAILFSTLFTLFMVSFMVWYFRHLIVRPVTHMTNALAEIANGEGDLSKDLPLLTHDEIRVLASTCNRFLGKQREIISNVQALTVHIAVESARSLKNISDSSDSATHQARFAKEVMDQSNMAVGNIQEVSQQTQGISSTTAQNLSMARDSYAELLEVTGNISEISSSLNEFGTLVSALNQRSTSIKSIVGLIQQISSQTNLLALNAAIEAARAGESGRGFAVVADEVRTLAQNVSKATDDISQNIDAMLKEVSSTHEQTTQISHSARETQKVVERASGHFESMIGDFESTNGKLADIAEHILQFAESNTGINDRVTQIYADSQSIDQRMQHSATATRDLSGVAERVQTMLGKFVLGHGALDAAITRASQCRDILQERLAELHRSGLNLFDQSYKLIPGTDPKQYLTSYTERFAQVCQEECDKLTKGTKGGKVSFIVDTKGYCPVNNSWVSKPPTGDRAIDLPVCRNKRMFSDPIGLRAAGNTQRFLLQTYLRDTGEIMTEIDVPFFFDGRHWGNLRMGFDAAVLLAE
;
A
#
# COMPACT_ATOMS: atom_id res chain seq x y z
N MET A 1 15.71 -31.57 28.19
CA MET A 1 16.13 -30.48 27.27
C MET A 1 15.29 -29.21 27.43
N GLY A 2 13.95 -29.29 27.69
CA GLY A 2 13.07 -28.13 27.89
C GLY A 2 13.38 -27.24 29.09
N MET A 3 13.74 -27.84 30.23
CA MET A 3 13.99 -27.09 31.48
C MET A 3 15.26 -26.20 31.39
N PHE A 4 16.32 -26.67 30.77
CA PHE A 4 17.54 -25.88 30.52
C PHE A 4 17.30 -24.71 29.54
N LYS A 5 16.47 -24.94 28.50
CA LYS A 5 16.10 -23.89 27.58
C LYS A 5 15.26 -22.80 28.26
N ALA A 6 14.26 -23.20 29.03
CA ALA A 6 13.41 -22.26 29.79
C ALA A 6 14.22 -21.48 30.85
N LEU A 7 15.17 -22.12 31.50
CA LEU A 7 16.09 -21.46 32.45
C LEU A 7 16.99 -20.45 31.72
N TYR A 8 17.55 -20.83 30.57
CA TYR A 8 18.37 -19.94 29.75
C TYR A 8 17.56 -18.72 29.24
N GLU A 9 16.36 -18.94 28.70
CA GLU A 9 15.46 -17.87 28.24
C GLU A 9 15.07 -16.93 29.40
N SER A 10 14.80 -17.48 30.60
CA SER A 10 14.49 -16.66 31.76
C SER A 10 15.68 -15.80 32.20
N ILE A 11 16.90 -16.38 32.24
CA ILE A 11 18.14 -15.65 32.59
C ILE A 11 18.44 -14.60 31.51
N GLU A 12 18.28 -14.92 30.24
CA GLU A 12 18.52 -13.99 29.12
C GLU A 12 17.56 -12.81 29.18
N MET A 13 16.26 -13.05 29.39
CA MET A 13 15.26 -11.99 29.52
C MET A 13 15.46 -11.10 30.73
N GLN A 14 15.91 -11.66 31.84
CA GLN A 14 16.02 -10.93 33.11
C GLN A 14 17.36 -10.16 33.25
N PHE A 15 18.45 -10.72 32.74
CA PHE A 15 19.79 -10.16 32.94
C PHE A 15 20.51 -9.72 31.67
N PHE A 16 20.13 -10.24 30.50
CA PHE A 16 20.83 -10.03 29.22
C PHE A 16 19.93 -9.58 28.10
N ASP A 17 18.89 -8.82 28.42
CA ASP A 17 17.88 -8.31 27.49
C ASP A 17 18.38 -7.25 26.48
N SER A 18 19.61 -6.78 26.65
CA SER A 18 20.23 -5.82 25.72
C SER A 18 21.69 -6.17 25.41
N LEU A 19 22.14 -5.75 24.21
CA LEU A 19 23.53 -5.94 23.78
C LEU A 19 24.52 -5.30 24.76
N THR A 20 24.16 -4.17 25.36
CA THR A 20 24.95 -3.49 26.39
C THR A 20 25.07 -4.33 27.66
N LYS A 21 24.00 -4.96 28.12
CA LYS A 21 24.02 -5.85 29.28
C LYS A 21 24.83 -7.13 28.98
N LYS A 22 24.68 -7.71 27.78
CA LYS A 22 25.50 -8.85 27.33
C LYS A 22 27.00 -8.50 27.33
N LEU A 23 27.36 -7.33 26.85
CA LEU A 23 28.75 -6.86 26.89
C LEU A 23 29.23 -6.61 28.35
N SER A 24 28.36 -6.08 29.18
CA SER A 24 28.70 -5.86 30.59
C SER A 24 28.95 -7.16 31.38
N SER A 25 28.43 -8.31 30.86
CA SER A 25 28.74 -9.61 31.49
C SER A 25 30.22 -10.00 31.43
N LEU A 26 31.01 -9.36 30.53
CA LEU A 26 32.47 -9.51 30.50
C LEU A 26 33.13 -9.09 31.85
N PHE A 27 32.48 -8.20 32.62
CA PHE A 27 32.96 -7.87 33.96
C PHE A 27 32.91 -9.04 34.96
N LEU A 28 32.15 -10.13 34.61
CA LEU A 28 32.21 -11.37 35.39
C LEU A 28 33.63 -11.95 35.39
N LEU A 29 34.38 -11.81 34.29
CA LEU A 29 35.79 -12.21 34.22
C LEU A 29 36.65 -11.42 35.21
N VAL A 30 36.35 -10.14 35.41
CA VAL A 30 37.03 -9.29 36.39
C VAL A 30 36.67 -9.76 37.82
N ALA A 31 35.40 -10.08 38.06
CA ALA A 31 34.98 -10.61 39.36
C ALA A 31 35.68 -11.96 39.69
N VAL A 32 35.79 -12.85 38.73
CA VAL A 32 36.51 -14.14 38.87
C VAL A 32 38.01 -13.90 39.13
N SER A 33 38.66 -13.00 38.39
CA SER A 33 40.07 -12.66 38.59
C SER A 33 40.29 -11.99 39.93
N GLY A 34 39.37 -11.14 40.39
CA GLY A 34 39.39 -10.51 41.74
C GLY A 34 39.22 -11.54 42.84
N LEU A 35 38.33 -12.53 42.65
CA LEU A 35 38.16 -13.65 43.61
C LEU A 35 39.43 -14.49 43.68
N LEU A 36 40.04 -14.81 42.55
CA LEU A 36 41.33 -15.53 42.52
C LEU A 36 42.43 -14.76 43.23
N TYR A 37 42.48 -13.45 43.05
CA TYR A 37 43.41 -12.59 43.78
C TYR A 37 43.15 -12.62 45.29
N TRP A 38 41.88 -12.53 45.72
CA TRP A 38 41.50 -12.61 47.13
C TRP A 38 41.87 -13.97 47.75
N ILE A 39 41.61 -15.08 47.03
CA ILE A 39 42.02 -16.43 47.43
C ILE A 39 43.54 -16.52 47.56
N ALA A 40 44.27 -16.00 46.56
CA ALA A 40 45.73 -15.98 46.62
C ALA A 40 46.29 -15.20 47.84
N LEU A 41 45.65 -14.07 48.18
CA LEU A 41 45.99 -13.28 49.35
C LEU A 41 45.73 -14.06 50.68
N SER A 42 44.57 -14.76 50.75
CA SER A 42 44.27 -15.58 51.96
C SER A 42 45.23 -16.74 52.10
N ILE A 43 45.52 -17.49 51.02
CA ILE A 43 46.50 -18.57 51.04
C ILE A 43 47.88 -18.05 51.39
N ARG A 44 48.27 -16.90 50.83
CA ARG A 44 49.52 -16.25 51.19
C ARG A 44 49.59 -15.91 52.66
N ALA A 45 48.53 -15.33 53.27
CA ALA A 45 48.46 -14.97 54.67
C ALA A 45 48.62 -16.22 55.54
N ASP A 46 47.92 -17.32 55.21
CA ASP A 46 48.03 -18.60 55.89
C ASP A 46 49.44 -19.19 55.82
N ILE A 47 50.06 -19.19 54.60
CA ILE A 47 51.43 -19.70 54.43
C ILE A 47 52.42 -18.84 55.21
N VAL A 48 52.33 -17.50 55.15
CA VAL A 48 53.21 -16.62 55.92
C VAL A 48 53.04 -16.82 57.46
N GLN A 49 51.80 -17.02 57.93
CA GLN A 49 51.54 -17.31 59.35
C GLN A 49 52.10 -18.65 59.76
N GLN A 50 51.97 -19.69 58.93
CA GLN A 50 52.58 -21.01 59.20
C GLN A 50 54.12 -20.99 59.19
N LEU A 51 54.73 -20.24 58.26
CA LEU A 51 56.15 -20.06 58.13
C LEU A 51 56.76 -19.34 59.38
N ARG A 52 56.05 -18.33 59.86
CA ARG A 52 56.45 -17.61 61.12
C ARG A 52 56.30 -18.46 62.40
N GLY A 53 55.40 -19.45 62.38
CA GLY A 53 55.22 -20.39 63.44
C GLY A 53 56.21 -21.58 63.43
N ALA A 54 56.81 -21.89 62.30
CA ALA A 54 57.80 -22.94 62.12
C ALA A 54 59.19 -22.36 62.28
N GLN A 55 59.96 -22.73 63.26
CA GLN A 55 61.35 -22.26 63.61
C GLN A 55 62.34 -22.49 62.41
N LEU A 56 62.08 -21.82 61.26
CA LEU A 56 62.87 -21.91 60.04
C LEU A 56 63.90 -20.74 59.98
N ASP A 57 64.98 -20.93 59.22
CA ASP A 57 65.99 -19.90 59.00
C ASP A 57 65.37 -18.61 58.47
N ALA A 58 65.62 -17.46 59.05
CA ALA A 58 65.05 -16.17 58.72
C ALA A 58 65.37 -15.78 57.28
N ALA A 59 66.47 -16.20 56.69
CA ALA A 59 66.87 -15.94 55.34
C ALA A 59 65.93 -16.74 54.34
N LEU A 60 65.62 -17.96 54.66
CA LEU A 60 64.73 -18.80 53.83
C LEU A 60 63.28 -18.31 53.90
N VAL A 61 62.80 -17.89 55.06
CA VAL A 61 61.48 -17.30 55.29
C VAL A 61 61.36 -15.99 54.49
N GLY A 62 62.40 -15.13 54.51
CA GLY A 62 62.42 -13.88 53.71
C GLY A 62 62.40 -14.15 52.22
N GLN A 63 63.08 -15.19 51.74
CA GLN A 63 63.07 -15.55 50.33
C GLN A 63 61.72 -16.10 49.87
N ILE A 64 61.05 -16.90 50.69
CA ILE A 64 59.69 -17.39 50.40
C ILE A 64 58.66 -16.26 50.48
N GLU A 65 58.75 -15.37 51.50
CA GLU A 65 57.88 -14.17 51.53
C GLU A 65 58.10 -13.27 50.30
N GLY A 66 59.32 -13.11 49.83
CA GLY A 66 59.69 -12.38 48.65
C GLY A 66 59.04 -12.97 47.37
N THR A 67 59.12 -14.30 47.24
CA THR A 67 58.50 -15.01 46.12
C THR A 67 56.96 -14.98 46.14
N LEU A 68 56.36 -15.12 47.31
CA LEU A 68 54.94 -14.98 47.58
C LEU A 68 54.43 -13.54 47.30
N ASN A 69 55.21 -12.54 47.65
CA ASN A 69 54.94 -11.14 47.34
C ASN A 69 55.03 -10.91 45.83
N GLY A 70 56.05 -11.46 45.18
CA GLY A 70 56.16 -11.42 43.70
C GLY A 70 54.97 -12.04 43.01
N LEU A 71 54.54 -13.22 43.47
CA LEU A 71 53.38 -13.91 42.93
C LEU A 71 52.07 -13.11 43.17
N SER A 72 51.89 -12.60 44.40
CA SER A 72 50.72 -11.77 44.72
C SER A 72 50.67 -10.48 43.89
N ASN A 73 51.80 -9.82 43.69
CA ASN A 73 51.89 -8.64 42.84
C ASN A 73 51.65 -8.97 41.37
N ALA A 74 52.13 -10.11 40.89
CA ALA A 74 51.87 -10.55 39.52
C ALA A 74 50.36 -10.84 39.29
N ILE A 75 49.69 -11.47 40.26
CA ILE A 75 48.24 -11.72 40.20
C ILE A 75 47.47 -10.37 40.28
N LEU A 76 47.89 -9.45 41.14
CA LEU A 76 47.29 -8.10 41.22
C LEU A 76 47.44 -7.37 39.90
N PHE A 77 48.63 -7.40 39.30
CA PHE A 77 48.87 -6.77 38.02
C PHE A 77 48.02 -7.42 36.91
N SER A 78 47.91 -8.74 36.91
CA SER A 78 47.05 -9.48 35.99
C SER A 78 45.57 -9.09 36.15
N THR A 79 45.07 -8.95 37.41
CA THR A 79 43.68 -8.52 37.65
C THR A 79 43.43 -7.09 37.20
N LEU A 80 44.35 -6.17 37.47
CA LEU A 80 44.27 -4.78 36.98
C LEU A 80 44.33 -4.70 35.46
N PHE A 81 45.20 -5.50 34.85
CA PHE A 81 45.28 -5.61 33.39
C PHE A 81 44.00 -6.18 32.79
N THR A 82 43.42 -7.21 33.41
CA THR A 82 42.13 -7.77 33.01
C THR A 82 41.01 -6.74 33.11
N LEU A 83 40.97 -5.98 34.22
CA LEU A 83 40.01 -4.89 34.41
C LEU A 83 40.14 -3.83 33.29
N PHE A 84 41.38 -3.41 33.03
CA PHE A 84 41.65 -2.45 31.94
C PHE A 84 41.22 -3.00 30.60
N MET A 85 41.60 -4.23 30.26
CA MET A 85 41.28 -4.87 29.00
C MET A 85 39.78 -5.06 28.82
N VAL A 86 39.06 -5.50 29.85
CA VAL A 86 37.60 -5.65 29.81
C VAL A 86 36.93 -4.30 29.65
N SER A 87 37.36 -3.28 30.41
CA SER A 87 36.82 -1.93 30.30
C SER A 87 37.03 -1.34 28.92
N PHE A 88 38.26 -1.51 28.39
CA PHE A 88 38.59 -1.11 27.03
C PHE A 88 37.75 -1.86 26.00
N MET A 89 37.58 -3.17 26.17
CA MET A 89 36.82 -4.01 25.22
C MET A 89 35.33 -3.68 25.25
N VAL A 90 34.74 -3.42 26.42
CA VAL A 90 33.36 -2.96 26.56
C VAL A 90 33.18 -1.59 25.89
N TRP A 91 34.08 -0.64 26.15
CA TRP A 91 34.05 0.67 25.51
C TRP A 91 34.18 0.55 23.96
N TYR A 92 35.13 -0.27 23.50
CA TYR A 92 35.42 -0.51 22.10
C TYR A 92 34.23 -1.13 21.37
N PHE A 93 33.67 -2.21 21.88
CA PHE A 93 32.49 -2.84 21.28
C PHE A 93 31.23 -1.98 21.37
N ARG A 94 31.09 -1.23 22.50
CA ARG A 94 29.98 -0.27 22.61
C ARG A 94 30.05 0.79 21.50
N HIS A 95 31.24 1.27 21.19
CA HIS A 95 31.44 2.29 20.16
C HIS A 95 31.31 1.74 18.74
N LEU A 96 31.91 0.60 18.46
CA LEU A 96 31.97 0.02 17.11
C LEU A 96 30.72 -0.78 16.72
N ILE A 97 30.05 -1.40 17.69
CA ILE A 97 28.92 -2.30 17.35
C ILE A 97 27.62 -1.78 17.94
N VAL A 98 27.57 -1.57 19.28
CA VAL A 98 26.29 -1.27 19.94
C VAL A 98 25.71 0.04 19.45
N ARG A 99 26.51 1.08 19.38
CA ARG A 99 26.08 2.42 18.98
C ARG A 99 25.58 2.49 17.54
N PRO A 100 26.31 2.00 16.52
CA PRO A 100 25.81 1.94 15.15
C PRO A 100 24.55 1.08 15.01
N VAL A 101 24.50 -0.09 15.64
CA VAL A 101 23.32 -0.96 15.61
C VAL A 101 22.12 -0.28 16.27
N THR A 102 22.33 0.40 17.41
CA THR A 102 21.25 1.15 18.08
C THR A 102 20.74 2.30 17.21
N HIS A 103 21.64 3.01 16.54
CA HIS A 103 21.22 4.06 15.59
C HIS A 103 20.38 3.50 14.44
N MET A 104 20.80 2.36 13.86
CA MET A 104 20.02 1.68 12.84
C MET A 104 18.67 1.19 13.37
N THR A 105 18.67 0.57 14.55
CA THR A 105 17.45 0.08 15.19
C THR A 105 16.47 1.22 15.46
N ASN A 106 16.96 2.35 15.96
CA ASN A 106 16.11 3.52 16.23
C ASN A 106 15.56 4.11 14.94
N ALA A 107 16.37 4.22 13.88
CA ALA A 107 15.92 4.69 12.59
C ALA A 107 14.87 3.74 11.97
N LEU A 108 15.09 2.43 12.05
CA LEU A 108 14.11 1.44 11.60
C LEU A 108 12.85 1.44 12.45
N ALA A 109 12.99 1.66 13.77
CA ALA A 109 11.85 1.76 14.68
C ALA A 109 11.04 3.05 14.41
N GLU A 110 11.68 4.15 14.08
CA GLU A 110 11.02 5.38 13.65
C GLU A 110 10.21 5.15 12.35
N ILE A 111 10.78 4.42 11.39
CA ILE A 111 10.06 4.01 10.17
C ILE A 111 8.89 3.08 10.51
N ALA A 112 9.10 2.10 11.41
CA ALA A 112 8.10 1.07 11.72
C ALA A 112 6.95 1.58 12.61
N ASN A 113 7.25 2.47 13.56
CA ASN A 113 6.29 2.95 14.56
C ASN A 113 5.77 4.37 14.28
N GLY A 114 6.43 5.09 13.39
CA GLY A 114 6.03 6.43 12.97
C GLY A 114 5.02 6.44 11.84
N GLU A 115 4.92 7.55 11.14
CA GLU A 115 4.05 7.72 9.96
C GLU A 115 4.59 7.02 8.70
N GLY A 116 5.55 6.07 8.84
CA GLY A 116 6.16 5.37 7.70
C GLY A 116 7.06 6.29 6.84
N ASP A 117 7.85 7.15 7.49
CA ASP A 117 8.82 8.02 6.78
C ASP A 117 9.94 7.16 6.19
N LEU A 118 9.78 6.85 4.91
CA LEU A 118 10.79 6.15 4.11
C LEU A 118 11.75 7.12 3.40
N SER A 119 11.60 8.43 3.55
CA SER A 119 12.38 9.43 2.81
C SER A 119 13.88 9.42 3.15
N LYS A 120 14.22 8.95 4.35
CA LYS A 120 15.58 8.96 4.88
C LYS A 120 16.25 7.61 4.69
N ASP A 121 17.52 7.65 4.34
CA ASP A 121 18.36 6.47 4.34
C ASP A 121 19.02 6.26 5.72
N LEU A 122 19.31 5.00 6.03
CA LEU A 122 20.10 4.65 7.21
C LEU A 122 21.52 5.18 7.05
N PRO A 123 22.11 5.79 8.09
CA PRO A 123 23.44 6.33 8.01
C PRO A 123 24.51 5.22 7.91
N LEU A 124 25.47 5.39 7.00
CA LEU A 124 26.58 4.46 6.77
C LEU A 124 27.76 4.82 7.70
N LEU A 125 27.61 4.55 9.00
CA LEU A 125 28.51 5.02 10.05
C LEU A 125 29.83 4.23 10.19
N THR A 126 29.87 2.98 9.70
CA THR A 126 31.02 2.07 9.85
C THR A 126 31.60 1.67 8.50
N HIS A 127 32.71 0.92 8.50
CA HIS A 127 33.35 0.42 7.28
C HIS A 127 33.46 -1.11 7.26
N ASP A 128 32.61 -1.77 8.03
CA ASP A 128 32.54 -3.22 8.24
C ASP A 128 31.20 -3.81 7.76
N GLU A 129 30.84 -4.98 8.24
CA GLU A 129 29.60 -5.70 7.92
C GLU A 129 28.35 -4.89 8.33
N ILE A 130 28.47 -3.99 9.31
CA ILE A 130 27.36 -3.11 9.73
C ILE A 130 27.05 -2.11 8.60
N ARG A 131 28.09 -1.60 7.93
CA ARG A 131 27.92 -0.77 6.74
C ARG A 131 27.23 -1.53 5.61
N VAL A 132 27.63 -2.79 5.39
CA VAL A 132 27.02 -3.66 4.38
C VAL A 132 25.53 -3.90 4.73
N LEU A 133 25.25 -4.12 6.00
CA LEU A 133 23.88 -4.26 6.50
C LEU A 133 23.08 -2.97 6.26
N ALA A 134 23.59 -1.82 6.66
CA ALA A 134 22.94 -0.52 6.44
C ALA A 134 22.68 -0.26 4.95
N SER A 135 23.68 -0.51 4.10
CA SER A 135 23.55 -0.39 2.64
C SER A 135 22.51 -1.36 2.06
N THR A 136 22.46 -2.58 2.56
CA THR A 136 21.46 -3.58 2.13
C THR A 136 20.06 -3.17 2.57
N CYS A 137 19.90 -2.64 3.80
CA CYS A 137 18.65 -2.06 4.27
C CYS A 137 18.24 -0.85 3.42
N ASN A 138 19.17 0.04 3.09
CA ASN A 138 18.87 1.19 2.23
C ASN A 138 18.40 0.75 0.83
N ARG A 139 19.02 -0.29 0.28
CA ARG A 139 18.57 -0.90 -0.98
C ARG A 139 17.18 -1.52 -0.84
N PHE A 140 16.88 -2.16 0.27
CA PHE A 140 15.54 -2.67 0.57
C PHE A 140 14.53 -1.51 0.71
N LEU A 141 14.85 -0.46 1.46
CA LEU A 141 14.03 0.74 1.57
C LEU A 141 13.79 1.39 0.20
N GLY A 142 14.84 1.48 -0.63
CA GLY A 142 14.72 1.95 -2.00
C GLY A 142 13.72 1.13 -2.83
N LYS A 143 13.78 -0.20 -2.74
CA LYS A 143 12.78 -1.07 -3.39
C LYS A 143 11.38 -0.87 -2.84
N GLN A 144 11.23 -0.65 -1.53
CA GLN A 144 9.92 -0.37 -0.94
C GLN A 144 9.36 0.97 -1.44
N ARG A 145 10.20 2.02 -1.51
CA ARG A 145 9.82 3.32 -2.09
C ARG A 145 9.32 3.15 -3.52
N GLU A 146 10.06 2.41 -4.33
CA GLU A 146 9.70 2.12 -5.73
C GLU A 146 8.35 1.38 -5.82
N ILE A 147 8.16 0.33 -5.02
CA ILE A 147 6.89 -0.42 -4.99
C ILE A 147 5.73 0.49 -4.58
N ILE A 148 5.90 1.26 -3.51
CA ILE A 148 4.85 2.16 -3.02
C ILE A 148 4.55 3.24 -4.06
N SER A 149 5.57 3.85 -4.66
CA SER A 149 5.41 4.84 -5.74
C SER A 149 4.66 4.24 -6.93
N ASN A 150 5.02 3.03 -7.36
CA ASN A 150 4.35 2.34 -8.45
C ASN A 150 2.88 2.03 -8.12
N VAL A 151 2.60 1.57 -6.88
CA VAL A 151 1.22 1.31 -6.47
C VAL A 151 0.42 2.62 -6.36
N GLN A 152 1.04 3.71 -5.88
CA GLN A 152 0.41 5.04 -5.89
C GLN A 152 0.07 5.48 -7.33
N ALA A 153 1.00 5.35 -8.27
CA ALA A 153 0.76 5.67 -9.68
C ALA A 153 -0.36 4.81 -10.28
N LEU A 154 -0.34 3.49 -10.02
CA LEU A 154 -1.39 2.57 -10.48
C LEU A 154 -2.77 2.92 -9.90
N THR A 155 -2.85 3.31 -8.64
CA THR A 155 -4.14 3.69 -8.03
C THR A 155 -4.66 5.02 -8.57
N VAL A 156 -3.79 5.97 -8.87
CA VAL A 156 -4.16 7.20 -9.59
C VAL A 156 -4.67 6.84 -10.99
N HIS A 157 -3.99 5.94 -11.69
CA HIS A 157 -4.43 5.46 -13.00
C HIS A 157 -5.82 4.79 -12.94
N ILE A 158 -6.04 3.91 -11.96
CA ILE A 158 -7.35 3.27 -11.73
C ILE A 158 -8.42 4.33 -11.47
N ALA A 159 -8.13 5.34 -10.65
CA ALA A 159 -9.08 6.40 -10.34
C ALA A 159 -9.43 7.25 -11.59
N VAL A 160 -8.42 7.57 -12.43
CA VAL A 160 -8.63 8.28 -13.72
C VAL A 160 -9.47 7.45 -14.68
N GLU A 161 -9.14 6.16 -14.85
CA GLU A 161 -9.89 5.27 -15.74
C GLU A 161 -11.30 4.99 -15.19
N SER A 162 -11.48 4.95 -13.88
CA SER A 162 -12.80 4.88 -13.25
C SER A 162 -13.63 6.13 -13.55
N ALA A 163 -13.03 7.32 -13.44
CA ALA A 163 -13.70 8.57 -13.78
C ALA A 163 -14.06 8.64 -15.27
N ARG A 164 -13.18 8.16 -16.15
CA ARG A 164 -13.44 8.02 -17.59
C ARG A 164 -14.55 7.02 -17.87
N SER A 165 -14.51 5.86 -17.19
CA SER A 165 -15.58 4.86 -17.27
C SER A 165 -16.93 5.42 -16.83
N LEU A 166 -16.98 6.16 -15.73
CA LEU A 166 -18.22 6.81 -15.28
C LEU A 166 -18.77 7.77 -16.32
N LYS A 167 -17.90 8.53 -17.00
CA LYS A 167 -18.31 9.38 -18.11
C LYS A 167 -18.88 8.54 -19.27
N ASN A 168 -18.17 7.50 -19.68
CA ASN A 168 -18.62 6.62 -20.76
C ASN A 168 -19.94 5.91 -20.40
N ILE A 169 -20.12 5.53 -19.15
CA ILE A 169 -21.36 4.94 -18.62
C ILE A 169 -22.49 5.97 -18.68
N SER A 170 -22.23 7.22 -18.29
CA SER A 170 -23.20 8.31 -18.39
C SER A 170 -23.61 8.56 -19.83
N ASP A 171 -22.63 8.69 -20.74
CA ASP A 171 -22.86 8.90 -22.17
C ASP A 171 -23.66 7.73 -22.78
N SER A 172 -23.40 6.49 -22.31
CA SER A 172 -24.13 5.29 -22.74
C SER A 172 -25.55 5.25 -22.20
N SER A 173 -25.78 5.66 -20.94
CA SER A 173 -27.11 5.78 -20.33
C SER A 173 -27.95 6.85 -21.04
N ASP A 174 -27.35 8.01 -21.35
CA ASP A 174 -28.01 9.06 -22.13
C ASP A 174 -28.38 8.55 -23.52
N SER A 175 -27.49 7.80 -24.17
CA SER A 175 -27.76 7.18 -25.48
C SER A 175 -28.91 6.18 -25.39
N ALA A 176 -28.98 5.35 -24.35
CA ALA A 176 -30.07 4.42 -24.11
C ALA A 176 -31.42 5.15 -23.91
N THR A 177 -31.38 6.24 -23.14
CA THR A 177 -32.58 7.11 -22.94
C THR A 177 -33.04 7.76 -24.25
N HIS A 178 -32.10 8.25 -25.04
CA HIS A 178 -32.40 8.76 -26.37
C HIS A 178 -32.98 7.68 -27.28
N GLN A 179 -32.43 6.46 -27.23
CA GLN A 179 -32.90 5.33 -28.00
C GLN A 179 -34.33 4.91 -27.60
N ALA A 180 -34.65 4.90 -26.27
CA ALA A 180 -35.99 4.64 -25.77
C ALA A 180 -37.01 5.70 -26.25
N ARG A 181 -36.61 6.98 -26.22
CA ARG A 181 -37.46 8.08 -26.77
C ARG A 181 -37.67 7.91 -28.25
N PHE A 182 -36.60 7.59 -28.98
CA PHE A 182 -36.68 7.38 -30.43
C PHE A 182 -37.56 6.19 -30.77
N ALA A 183 -37.48 5.09 -30.01
CA ALA A 183 -38.38 3.94 -30.13
C ALA A 183 -39.85 4.36 -29.97
N LYS A 184 -40.14 5.22 -28.98
CA LYS A 184 -41.49 5.74 -28.77
C LYS A 184 -42.00 6.61 -29.91
N GLU A 185 -41.12 7.49 -30.45
CA GLU A 185 -41.45 8.32 -31.62
C GLU A 185 -41.71 7.45 -32.89
N VAL A 186 -40.91 6.38 -33.06
CA VAL A 186 -41.13 5.41 -34.15
C VAL A 186 -42.44 4.63 -33.97
N MET A 187 -42.81 4.28 -32.72
CA MET A 187 -44.07 3.63 -32.39
C MET A 187 -45.26 4.53 -32.73
N ASP A 188 -45.17 5.83 -32.39
CA ASP A 188 -46.21 6.82 -32.75
C ASP A 188 -46.34 7.03 -34.26
N GLN A 189 -45.20 7.04 -34.99
CA GLN A 189 -45.20 7.11 -36.46
C GLN A 189 -45.72 5.83 -37.10
N SER A 190 -45.40 4.64 -36.56
CA SER A 190 -45.93 3.36 -37.02
C SER A 190 -47.44 3.29 -36.84
N ASN A 191 -47.96 3.83 -35.74
CA ASN A 191 -49.41 3.93 -35.50
C ASN A 191 -50.09 4.90 -36.52
N MET A 192 -49.38 5.92 -36.99
CA MET A 192 -49.89 6.82 -38.05
C MET A 192 -49.77 6.22 -39.45
N ALA A 193 -48.80 5.33 -39.67
CA ALA A 193 -48.54 4.71 -40.99
C ALA A 193 -49.55 3.61 -41.36
N VAL A 194 -50.51 3.28 -40.49
CA VAL A 194 -51.63 2.35 -40.78
C VAL A 194 -52.41 2.80 -42.03
N GLY A 195 -52.39 4.10 -42.34
CA GLY A 195 -53.02 4.65 -43.56
C GLY A 195 -52.29 4.39 -44.89
N ASN A 196 -51.00 4.01 -44.84
CA ASN A 196 -50.20 3.90 -46.07
C ASN A 196 -49.84 2.44 -46.42
N ILE A 197 -50.81 1.56 -46.29
CA ILE A 197 -50.66 0.09 -46.43
C ILE A 197 -50.10 -0.36 -47.79
N GLN A 198 -50.32 0.40 -48.87
CA GLN A 198 -49.85 0.00 -50.20
C GLN A 198 -48.35 0.15 -50.44
N GLU A 199 -47.65 1.05 -49.70
CA GLU A 199 -46.19 1.16 -49.76
C GLU A 199 -45.48 0.03 -48.99
N VAL A 200 -46.17 -0.61 -48.08
CA VAL A 200 -45.61 -1.62 -47.16
C VAL A 200 -45.24 -2.94 -47.86
N SER A 201 -45.85 -3.25 -49.01
CA SER A 201 -45.48 -4.46 -49.79
C SER A 201 -44.02 -4.37 -50.31
N GLN A 202 -43.57 -3.19 -50.68
CA GLN A 202 -42.19 -2.95 -51.09
C GLN A 202 -41.23 -2.95 -49.87
N GLN A 203 -41.70 -2.49 -48.71
CA GLN A 203 -40.91 -2.51 -47.49
C GLN A 203 -40.77 -3.93 -46.92
N THR A 204 -41.78 -4.81 -47.08
CA THR A 204 -41.71 -6.22 -46.66
C THR A 204 -40.55 -6.97 -47.34
N GLN A 205 -40.26 -6.65 -48.59
CA GLN A 205 -39.12 -7.21 -49.34
C GLN A 205 -37.79 -6.78 -48.70
N GLY A 206 -37.68 -5.51 -48.27
CA GLY A 206 -36.49 -4.98 -47.59
C GLY A 206 -36.26 -5.59 -46.23
N ILE A 207 -37.35 -5.83 -45.45
CA ILE A 207 -37.30 -6.47 -44.16
C ILE A 207 -36.83 -7.93 -44.28
N SER A 208 -37.28 -8.66 -45.33
CA SER A 208 -36.86 -10.03 -45.61
C SER A 208 -35.35 -10.14 -45.84
N SER A 209 -34.77 -9.20 -46.58
CA SER A 209 -33.31 -9.15 -46.83
C SER A 209 -32.50 -8.88 -45.56
N THR A 210 -33.00 -7.98 -44.72
CA THR A 210 -32.31 -7.64 -43.42
C THR A 210 -32.29 -8.82 -42.46
N THR A 211 -33.36 -9.60 -42.40
CA THR A 211 -33.44 -10.80 -41.54
C THR A 211 -32.48 -11.90 -41.99
N ALA A 212 -32.33 -12.08 -43.32
CA ALA A 212 -31.36 -13.01 -43.89
C ALA A 212 -29.90 -12.61 -43.56
N GLN A 213 -29.61 -11.31 -43.60
CA GLN A 213 -28.30 -10.77 -43.24
C GLN A 213 -27.99 -10.94 -41.72
N ASN A 214 -28.99 -10.68 -40.89
CA ASN A 214 -28.87 -10.87 -39.44
C ASN A 214 -28.66 -12.35 -39.04
N LEU A 215 -29.28 -13.28 -39.75
CA LEU A 215 -29.08 -14.72 -39.58
C LEU A 215 -27.63 -15.14 -39.85
N SER A 216 -27.02 -14.56 -40.91
CA SER A 216 -25.60 -14.80 -41.19
C SER A 216 -24.71 -14.31 -40.06
N MET A 217 -24.92 -13.07 -39.60
CA MET A 217 -24.11 -12.50 -38.49
C MET A 217 -24.27 -13.28 -37.17
N ALA A 218 -25.48 -13.80 -36.88
CA ALA A 218 -25.69 -14.59 -35.67
C ALA A 218 -24.93 -15.93 -35.71
N ARG A 219 -24.84 -16.56 -36.90
CA ARG A 219 -24.04 -17.79 -37.08
C ARG A 219 -22.56 -17.54 -36.88
N ASP A 220 -22.06 -16.43 -37.43
CA ASP A 220 -20.62 -16.07 -37.25
C ASP A 220 -20.29 -15.81 -35.78
N SER A 221 -21.13 -15.05 -35.08
CA SER A 221 -20.92 -14.79 -33.64
C SER A 221 -21.02 -16.04 -32.78
N TYR A 222 -21.90 -17.00 -33.10
CA TYR A 222 -21.97 -18.29 -32.43
C TYR A 222 -20.69 -19.11 -32.59
N ALA A 223 -20.11 -19.09 -33.79
CA ALA A 223 -18.84 -19.75 -34.05
C ALA A 223 -17.69 -19.16 -33.21
N GLU A 224 -17.65 -17.83 -33.09
CA GLU A 224 -16.67 -17.13 -32.24
C GLU A 224 -16.80 -17.52 -30.74
N LEU A 225 -18.03 -17.63 -30.23
CA LEU A 225 -18.26 -18.01 -28.84
C LEU A 225 -17.84 -19.44 -28.53
N LEU A 226 -17.93 -20.36 -29.50
CA LEU A 226 -17.43 -21.72 -29.35
C LEU A 226 -15.91 -21.77 -29.25
N GLU A 227 -15.20 -20.91 -29.99
CA GLU A 227 -13.75 -20.76 -29.89
C GLU A 227 -13.33 -20.23 -28.51
N VAL A 228 -14.04 -19.21 -28.00
CA VAL A 228 -13.79 -18.66 -26.64
C VAL A 228 -13.98 -19.74 -25.57
N THR A 229 -14.98 -20.60 -25.71
CA THR A 229 -15.21 -21.72 -24.78
C THR A 229 -14.00 -22.68 -24.74
N GLY A 230 -13.44 -22.97 -25.93
CA GLY A 230 -12.22 -23.77 -26.06
C GLY A 230 -11.05 -23.15 -25.29
N ASN A 231 -10.82 -21.86 -25.48
CA ASN A 231 -9.73 -21.13 -24.83
C ASN A 231 -9.87 -21.11 -23.30
N ILE A 232 -11.10 -20.92 -22.78
CA ILE A 232 -11.35 -20.97 -21.33
C ILE A 232 -11.07 -22.36 -20.76
N SER A 233 -11.40 -23.42 -21.52
CA SER A 233 -11.09 -24.79 -21.12
C SER A 233 -9.57 -25.03 -21.04
N GLU A 234 -8.81 -24.52 -22.00
CA GLU A 234 -7.34 -24.57 -21.98
C GLU A 234 -6.76 -23.79 -20.77
N ILE A 235 -7.28 -22.59 -20.50
CA ILE A 235 -6.89 -21.81 -19.34
C ILE A 235 -7.16 -22.58 -18.05
N SER A 236 -8.33 -23.22 -17.93
CA SER A 236 -8.71 -24.01 -16.75
C SER A 236 -7.77 -25.21 -16.56
N SER A 237 -7.38 -25.87 -17.66
CA SER A 237 -6.40 -26.97 -17.63
C SER A 237 -5.03 -26.48 -17.16
N SER A 238 -4.56 -25.37 -17.74
CA SER A 238 -3.27 -24.77 -17.40
C SER A 238 -3.23 -24.31 -15.94
N LEU A 239 -4.32 -23.75 -15.42
CA LEU A 239 -4.45 -23.36 -14.01
C LEU A 239 -4.42 -24.56 -13.07
N ASN A 240 -5.00 -25.69 -13.47
CA ASN A 240 -4.95 -26.91 -12.68
C ASN A 240 -3.52 -27.50 -12.61
N GLU A 241 -2.81 -27.51 -13.75
CA GLU A 241 -1.38 -27.88 -13.77
C GLU A 241 -0.55 -26.93 -12.92
N PHE A 242 -0.78 -25.63 -13.06
CA PHE A 242 -0.09 -24.61 -12.27
C PHE A 242 -0.36 -24.78 -10.76
N GLY A 243 -1.61 -25.04 -10.38
CA GLY A 243 -1.97 -25.35 -9.00
C GLY A 243 -1.23 -26.56 -8.43
N THR A 244 -1.04 -27.59 -9.26
CA THR A 244 -0.25 -28.78 -8.90
C THR A 244 1.22 -28.44 -8.67
N LEU A 245 1.79 -27.60 -9.54
CA LEU A 245 3.18 -27.14 -9.41
C LEU A 245 3.38 -26.28 -8.14
N VAL A 246 2.46 -25.37 -7.86
CA VAL A 246 2.49 -24.54 -6.64
C VAL A 246 2.39 -25.42 -5.39
N SER A 247 1.52 -26.43 -5.40
CA SER A 247 1.40 -27.40 -4.30
C SER A 247 2.70 -28.20 -4.08
N ALA A 248 3.33 -28.65 -5.16
CA ALA A 248 4.62 -29.33 -5.10
C ALA A 248 5.73 -28.41 -4.55
N LEU A 249 5.72 -27.13 -4.95
CA LEU A 249 6.67 -26.14 -4.45
C LEU A 249 6.49 -25.89 -2.94
N ASN A 250 5.24 -25.78 -2.47
CA ASN A 250 4.93 -25.67 -1.05
C ASN A 250 5.49 -26.86 -0.24
N GLN A 251 5.28 -28.06 -0.74
CA GLN A 251 5.76 -29.27 -0.09
C GLN A 251 7.30 -29.31 -0.03
N ARG A 252 7.97 -28.93 -1.14
CA ARG A 252 9.44 -28.85 -1.18
C ARG A 252 9.98 -27.79 -0.23
N SER A 253 9.36 -26.61 -0.20
CA SER A 253 9.75 -25.52 0.70
C SER A 253 9.59 -25.90 2.18
N THR A 254 8.50 -26.60 2.50
CA THR A 254 8.28 -27.15 3.85
C THR A 254 9.34 -28.19 4.20
N SER A 255 9.74 -29.05 3.25
CA SER A 255 10.82 -30.02 3.46
C SER A 255 12.16 -29.33 3.71
N ILE A 256 12.46 -28.27 2.95
CA ILE A 256 13.70 -27.48 3.17
C ILE A 256 13.67 -26.83 4.56
N LYS A 257 12.55 -26.27 4.98
CA LYS A 257 12.39 -25.70 6.33
C LYS A 257 12.75 -26.73 7.41
N SER A 258 12.26 -27.96 7.25
CA SER A 258 12.55 -29.03 8.19
C SER A 258 14.04 -29.37 8.22
N ILE A 259 14.71 -29.39 7.04
CA ILE A 259 16.15 -29.63 6.92
C ILE A 259 16.94 -28.50 7.59
N VAL A 260 16.57 -27.24 7.37
CA VAL A 260 17.22 -26.08 7.99
C VAL A 260 17.10 -26.14 9.49
N GLY A 261 15.91 -26.51 10.02
CA GLY A 261 15.71 -26.74 11.46
C GLY A 261 16.63 -27.83 12.01
N LEU A 262 16.84 -28.91 11.26
CA LEU A 262 17.77 -29.96 11.64
C LEU A 262 19.23 -29.46 11.67
N ILE A 263 19.64 -28.68 10.66
CA ILE A 263 20.99 -28.11 10.58
C ILE A 263 21.22 -27.15 11.77
N GLN A 264 20.24 -26.36 12.12
CA GLN A 264 20.28 -25.44 13.25
C GLN A 264 20.43 -26.21 14.57
N GLN A 265 19.71 -27.32 14.69
CA GLN A 265 19.82 -28.22 15.84
C GLN A 265 21.23 -28.86 15.94
N ILE A 266 21.77 -29.31 14.79
CA ILE A 266 23.14 -29.86 14.70
C ILE A 266 24.17 -28.76 15.06
N SER A 267 23.99 -27.54 14.54
CA SER A 267 24.87 -26.42 14.82
C SER A 267 24.88 -26.07 16.32
N SER A 268 23.69 -26.04 16.92
CA SER A 268 23.56 -25.83 18.38
C SER A 268 24.25 -26.92 19.18
N GLN A 269 24.08 -28.19 18.78
CA GLN A 269 24.80 -29.31 19.43
C GLN A 269 26.30 -29.21 19.21
N THR A 270 26.75 -28.82 18.00
CA THR A 270 28.18 -28.64 17.69
C THR A 270 28.81 -27.53 18.54
N ASN A 271 28.07 -26.40 18.67
CA ASN A 271 28.49 -25.28 19.53
C ASN A 271 28.64 -25.71 21.00
N LEU A 272 27.70 -26.52 21.50
CA LEU A 272 27.79 -27.08 22.87
C LEU A 272 28.95 -28.08 23.04
N LEU A 273 29.17 -28.93 22.03
CA LEU A 273 30.31 -29.86 22.01
C LEU A 273 31.64 -29.10 21.98
N ALA A 274 31.71 -28.07 21.12
CA ALA A 274 32.91 -27.23 21.03
C ALA A 274 33.16 -26.44 22.31
N LEU A 275 32.12 -25.92 22.97
CA LEU A 275 32.21 -25.25 24.25
C LEU A 275 32.71 -26.22 25.33
N ASN A 276 32.16 -27.43 25.36
CA ASN A 276 32.63 -28.46 26.29
C ASN A 276 34.09 -28.84 26.04
N ALA A 277 34.48 -28.98 24.76
CA ALA A 277 35.84 -29.23 24.36
C ALA A 277 36.80 -28.11 24.73
N ALA A 278 36.37 -26.84 24.55
CA ALA A 278 37.15 -25.67 24.96
C ALA A 278 37.34 -25.61 26.48
N ILE A 279 36.28 -25.93 27.25
CA ILE A 279 36.35 -26.01 28.72
C ILE A 279 37.34 -27.09 29.15
N GLU A 280 37.27 -28.28 28.54
CA GLU A 280 38.17 -29.39 28.93
C GLU A 280 39.61 -29.16 28.42
N ALA A 281 39.78 -28.51 27.28
CA ALA A 281 41.08 -28.05 26.79
C ALA A 281 41.70 -26.99 27.73
N ALA A 282 40.92 -26.04 28.22
CA ALA A 282 41.36 -25.06 29.22
C ALA A 282 41.73 -25.74 30.55
N ARG A 283 41.01 -26.80 30.93
CA ARG A 283 41.23 -27.59 32.13
C ARG A 283 42.53 -28.42 32.06
N ALA A 284 42.96 -28.79 30.81
CA ALA A 284 44.21 -29.49 30.56
C ALA A 284 45.46 -28.56 30.56
N GLY A 285 45.28 -27.26 30.74
CA GLY A 285 46.37 -26.29 30.85
C GLY A 285 47.21 -26.17 29.57
N GLU A 286 48.51 -26.01 29.73
CA GLU A 286 49.45 -25.85 28.58
C GLU A 286 49.37 -26.98 27.55
N SER A 287 49.08 -28.22 27.96
CA SER A 287 48.92 -29.36 27.05
C SER A 287 47.65 -29.32 26.21
N GLY A 288 46.68 -28.49 26.62
CA GLY A 288 45.42 -28.34 25.93
C GLY A 288 45.35 -27.16 24.94
N ARG A 289 46.38 -26.33 24.85
CA ARG A 289 46.34 -25.07 24.04
C ARG A 289 45.98 -25.26 22.57
N GLY A 290 46.53 -26.29 21.91
CA GLY A 290 46.20 -26.61 20.52
C GLY A 290 44.75 -27.04 20.35
N PHE A 291 44.25 -27.83 21.33
CA PHE A 291 42.84 -28.26 21.34
C PHE A 291 41.89 -27.12 21.66
N ALA A 292 42.27 -26.19 22.51
CA ALA A 292 41.46 -25.01 22.81
C ALA A 292 41.23 -24.14 21.57
N VAL A 293 42.27 -23.89 20.77
CA VAL A 293 42.15 -23.13 19.53
C VAL A 293 41.22 -23.82 18.56
N VAL A 294 41.34 -25.14 18.39
CA VAL A 294 40.47 -25.91 17.51
C VAL A 294 39.02 -25.89 18.00
N ALA A 295 38.82 -26.02 19.32
CA ALA A 295 37.50 -25.98 19.91
C ALA A 295 36.83 -24.59 19.72
N ASP A 296 37.56 -23.49 19.93
CA ASP A 296 37.05 -22.15 19.71
C ASP A 296 36.76 -21.89 18.19
N GLU A 297 37.57 -22.42 17.29
CA GLU A 297 37.32 -22.34 15.86
C GLU A 297 36.06 -23.13 15.47
N VAL A 298 35.90 -24.36 16.00
CA VAL A 298 34.68 -25.16 15.80
C VAL A 298 33.46 -24.44 16.40
N ARG A 299 33.60 -23.80 17.55
CA ARG A 299 32.55 -23.02 18.16
C ARG A 299 32.12 -21.83 17.29
N THR A 300 33.10 -21.10 16.78
CA THR A 300 32.87 -19.96 15.87
C THR A 300 32.21 -20.42 14.56
N LEU A 301 32.67 -21.55 14.01
CA LEU A 301 32.06 -22.14 12.84
C LEU A 301 30.59 -22.53 13.09
N ALA A 302 30.32 -23.19 14.23
CA ALA A 302 28.96 -23.54 14.63
C ALA A 302 28.06 -22.31 14.77
N GLN A 303 28.55 -21.24 15.39
CA GLN A 303 27.81 -19.97 15.50
C GLN A 303 27.52 -19.36 14.13
N ASN A 304 28.48 -19.39 13.22
CA ASN A 304 28.30 -18.91 11.86
C ASN A 304 27.26 -19.73 11.08
N VAL A 305 27.29 -21.07 11.24
CA VAL A 305 26.28 -21.96 10.67
C VAL A 305 24.90 -21.69 11.25
N SER A 306 24.79 -21.48 12.57
CA SER A 306 23.52 -21.12 13.20
C SER A 306 22.95 -19.83 12.63
N LYS A 307 23.78 -18.81 12.48
CA LYS A 307 23.37 -17.52 11.90
C LYS A 307 22.93 -17.67 10.44
N ALA A 308 23.72 -18.40 9.63
CA ALA A 308 23.37 -18.64 8.24
C ALA A 308 22.05 -19.42 8.11
N THR A 309 21.80 -20.38 9.00
CA THR A 309 20.54 -21.13 9.01
C THR A 309 19.35 -20.29 9.47
N ASP A 310 19.54 -19.33 10.36
CA ASP A 310 18.50 -18.36 10.73
C ASP A 310 18.10 -17.50 9.50
N ASP A 311 19.09 -16.99 8.79
CA ASP A 311 18.86 -16.19 7.58
C ASP A 311 18.12 -17.03 6.50
N ILE A 312 18.52 -18.29 6.32
CA ILE A 312 17.85 -19.22 5.39
C ILE A 312 16.42 -19.49 5.85
N SER A 313 16.20 -19.71 7.13
CA SER A 313 14.87 -19.96 7.70
C SER A 313 13.91 -18.78 7.42
N GLN A 314 14.38 -17.56 7.63
CA GLN A 314 13.59 -16.36 7.33
C GLN A 314 13.23 -16.26 5.84
N ASN A 315 14.18 -16.58 4.96
CA ASN A 315 13.95 -16.61 3.51
C ASN A 315 12.93 -17.69 3.11
N ILE A 316 12.99 -18.86 3.74
CA ILE A 316 12.02 -19.94 3.51
C ILE A 316 10.63 -19.56 4.02
N ASP A 317 10.54 -18.87 5.15
CA ASP A 317 9.26 -18.40 5.68
C ASP A 317 8.62 -17.34 4.75
N ALA A 318 9.44 -16.44 4.21
CA ALA A 318 8.99 -15.48 3.20
C ALA A 318 8.49 -16.22 1.93
N MET A 319 9.26 -17.22 1.45
CA MET A 319 8.89 -18.05 0.29
C MET A 319 7.57 -18.80 0.54
N LEU A 320 7.40 -19.42 1.70
CA LEU A 320 6.16 -20.12 2.05
C LEU A 320 4.95 -19.18 2.03
N LYS A 321 5.13 -17.96 2.50
CA LYS A 321 4.08 -16.93 2.46
C LYS A 321 3.73 -16.53 1.02
N GLU A 322 4.73 -16.35 0.17
CA GLU A 322 4.53 -16.04 -1.26
C GLU A 322 3.85 -17.19 -2.00
N VAL A 323 4.26 -18.44 -1.74
CA VAL A 323 3.65 -19.64 -2.31
C VAL A 323 2.19 -19.77 -1.86
N SER A 324 1.90 -19.50 -0.58
CA SER A 324 0.53 -19.48 -0.07
C SER A 324 -0.34 -18.42 -0.76
N SER A 325 0.19 -17.21 -0.91
CA SER A 325 -0.50 -16.13 -1.64
C SER A 325 -0.74 -16.49 -3.11
N THR A 326 0.25 -17.11 -3.76
CA THR A 326 0.15 -17.59 -5.15
C THR A 326 -0.92 -18.68 -5.28
N HIS A 327 -0.99 -19.58 -4.30
CA HIS A 327 -2.01 -20.63 -4.28
C HIS A 327 -3.43 -20.03 -4.16
N GLU A 328 -3.61 -19.06 -3.26
CA GLU A 328 -4.87 -18.36 -3.09
C GLU A 328 -5.29 -17.63 -4.37
N GLN A 329 -4.36 -16.88 -4.98
CA GLN A 329 -4.59 -16.19 -6.25
C GLN A 329 -4.96 -17.17 -7.37
N THR A 330 -4.25 -18.31 -7.46
CA THR A 330 -4.54 -19.35 -8.45
C THR A 330 -5.94 -19.93 -8.27
N THR A 331 -6.32 -20.16 -7.02
CA THR A 331 -7.67 -20.64 -6.68
C THR A 331 -8.72 -19.62 -7.07
N GLN A 332 -8.46 -18.35 -6.83
CA GLN A 332 -9.37 -17.26 -7.18
C GLN A 332 -9.49 -17.10 -8.71
N ILE A 333 -8.37 -17.19 -9.44
CA ILE A 333 -8.39 -17.13 -10.91
C ILE A 333 -9.14 -18.35 -11.48
N SER A 334 -8.91 -19.56 -10.91
CA SER A 334 -9.65 -20.75 -11.29
C SER A 334 -11.16 -20.62 -11.08
N HIS A 335 -11.55 -19.98 -9.98
CA HIS A 335 -12.98 -19.67 -9.72
C HIS A 335 -13.51 -18.68 -10.77
N SER A 336 -12.77 -17.62 -11.05
CA SER A 336 -13.16 -16.62 -12.06
C SER A 336 -13.27 -17.21 -13.46
N ALA A 337 -12.35 -18.10 -13.84
CA ALA A 337 -12.40 -18.80 -15.12
C ALA A 337 -13.68 -19.66 -15.26
N ARG A 338 -14.06 -20.40 -14.21
CA ARG A 338 -15.31 -21.19 -14.19
C ARG A 338 -16.56 -20.30 -14.30
N GLU A 339 -16.57 -19.16 -13.61
CA GLU A 339 -17.70 -18.22 -13.71
C GLU A 339 -17.78 -17.61 -15.11
N THR A 340 -16.63 -17.29 -15.72
CA THR A 340 -16.57 -16.81 -17.12
C THR A 340 -17.09 -17.88 -18.08
N GLN A 341 -16.74 -19.15 -17.89
CA GLN A 341 -17.26 -20.25 -18.69
C GLN A 341 -18.78 -20.31 -18.68
N LYS A 342 -19.40 -20.20 -17.48
CA LYS A 342 -20.87 -20.17 -17.36
C LYS A 342 -21.52 -18.98 -18.07
N VAL A 343 -20.84 -17.85 -18.12
CA VAL A 343 -21.35 -16.66 -18.85
C VAL A 343 -21.30 -16.91 -20.36
N VAL A 344 -20.21 -17.48 -20.87
CA VAL A 344 -20.06 -17.79 -22.30
C VAL A 344 -21.01 -18.89 -22.75
N GLU A 345 -21.20 -19.94 -21.94
CA GLU A 345 -22.19 -21.00 -22.21
C GLU A 345 -23.61 -20.43 -22.35
N ARG A 346 -24.00 -19.47 -21.47
CA ARG A 346 -25.30 -18.79 -21.57
C ARG A 346 -25.41 -17.93 -22.83
N ALA A 347 -24.33 -17.22 -23.19
CA ALA A 347 -24.30 -16.41 -24.40
C ALA A 347 -24.41 -17.28 -25.67
N SER A 348 -23.75 -18.43 -25.70
CA SER A 348 -23.88 -19.42 -26.81
C SER A 348 -25.31 -19.92 -26.95
N GLY A 349 -25.99 -20.24 -25.85
CA GLY A 349 -27.41 -20.64 -25.89
C GLY A 349 -28.34 -19.53 -26.40
N HIS A 350 -28.01 -18.27 -26.15
CA HIS A 350 -28.77 -17.14 -26.69
C HIS A 350 -28.56 -16.98 -28.19
N PHE A 351 -27.35 -17.17 -28.72
CA PHE A 351 -27.11 -17.11 -30.19
C PHE A 351 -27.74 -18.29 -30.93
N GLU A 352 -27.73 -19.49 -30.34
CA GLU A 352 -28.41 -20.65 -30.90
C GLU A 352 -29.93 -20.43 -30.98
N SER A 353 -30.53 -19.86 -29.92
CA SER A 353 -31.94 -19.45 -29.92
C SER A 353 -32.23 -18.37 -30.97
N MET A 354 -31.35 -17.38 -31.14
CA MET A 354 -31.48 -16.30 -32.09
C MET A 354 -31.39 -16.79 -33.54
N ILE A 355 -30.56 -17.78 -33.84
CA ILE A 355 -30.51 -18.45 -35.15
C ILE A 355 -31.86 -19.12 -35.46
N GLY A 356 -32.42 -19.89 -34.49
CA GLY A 356 -33.73 -20.50 -34.62
C GLY A 356 -34.86 -19.48 -34.79
N ASP A 357 -34.76 -18.38 -34.05
CA ASP A 357 -35.75 -17.28 -34.13
C ASP A 357 -35.70 -16.55 -35.48
N PHE A 358 -34.50 -16.33 -36.06
CA PHE A 358 -34.36 -15.72 -37.39
C PHE A 358 -34.85 -16.65 -38.52
N GLU A 359 -34.57 -17.96 -38.43
CA GLU A 359 -35.08 -18.94 -39.40
C GLU A 359 -36.62 -19.01 -39.37
N SER A 360 -37.19 -18.99 -38.13
CA SER A 360 -38.66 -18.94 -37.94
C SER A 360 -39.27 -17.65 -38.52
N THR A 361 -38.57 -16.51 -38.35
CA THR A 361 -39.03 -15.22 -38.84
C THR A 361 -38.99 -15.15 -40.39
N ASN A 362 -37.98 -15.73 -41.01
CA ASN A 362 -37.90 -15.81 -42.49
C ASN A 362 -39.04 -16.64 -43.11
N GLY A 363 -39.40 -17.75 -42.45
CA GLY A 363 -40.60 -18.54 -42.86
C GLY A 363 -41.88 -17.73 -42.77
N LYS A 364 -42.04 -16.97 -41.68
CA LYS A 364 -43.22 -16.15 -41.45
C LYS A 364 -43.30 -14.95 -42.40
N LEU A 365 -42.17 -14.38 -42.82
CA LEU A 365 -42.13 -13.29 -43.79
C LEU A 365 -42.48 -13.76 -45.22
N ALA A 366 -42.12 -15.01 -45.55
CA ALA A 366 -42.60 -15.62 -46.81
C ALA A 366 -44.14 -15.83 -46.80
N ASP A 367 -44.67 -16.27 -45.65
CA ASP A 367 -46.11 -16.42 -45.46
C ASP A 367 -46.86 -15.07 -45.45
N ILE A 368 -46.21 -13.99 -44.94
CA ILE A 368 -46.79 -12.63 -44.90
C ILE A 368 -46.86 -12.03 -46.32
N ALA A 369 -45.92 -12.36 -47.24
CA ALA A 369 -46.00 -11.91 -48.63
C ALA A 369 -47.26 -12.42 -49.35
N GLU A 370 -47.81 -13.52 -48.92
CA GLU A 370 -49.04 -14.11 -49.45
C GLU A 370 -50.33 -13.49 -48.85
N HIS A 371 -50.20 -12.90 -47.65
CA HIS A 371 -51.36 -12.40 -46.89
C HIS A 371 -51.32 -10.89 -46.59
N ILE A 372 -51.03 -10.04 -47.57
CA ILE A 372 -50.97 -8.56 -47.43
C ILE A 372 -52.25 -7.95 -46.86
N LEU A 373 -53.40 -8.61 -47.00
CA LEU A 373 -54.69 -8.17 -46.42
C LEU A 373 -54.74 -8.28 -44.88
N GLN A 374 -53.80 -9.00 -44.23
CA GLN A 374 -53.69 -9.09 -42.78
C GLN A 374 -52.70 -8.06 -42.22
N PHE A 375 -52.53 -6.96 -42.90
CA PHE A 375 -51.51 -5.97 -42.59
C PHE A 375 -51.69 -5.23 -41.24
N ALA A 376 -52.93 -5.16 -40.76
CA ALA A 376 -53.19 -4.67 -39.39
C ALA A 376 -52.45 -5.53 -38.32
N GLU A 377 -52.34 -6.83 -38.57
CA GLU A 377 -51.65 -7.79 -37.73
C GLU A 377 -50.10 -7.61 -37.81
N SER A 378 -49.60 -7.30 -39.02
CA SER A 378 -48.17 -6.98 -39.20
C SER A 378 -47.73 -5.71 -38.46
N ASN A 379 -48.61 -4.72 -38.40
CA ASN A 379 -48.30 -3.48 -37.68
C ASN A 379 -48.28 -3.71 -36.15
N THR A 380 -49.05 -4.68 -35.64
CA THR A 380 -48.95 -5.17 -34.27
C THR A 380 -47.58 -5.78 -34.02
N GLY A 381 -47.02 -6.56 -34.97
CA GLY A 381 -45.66 -7.11 -34.91
C GLY A 381 -44.54 -6.07 -34.89
N ILE A 382 -44.74 -4.93 -35.56
CA ILE A 382 -43.81 -3.79 -35.52
C ILE A 382 -43.87 -3.11 -34.14
N ASN A 383 -45.05 -2.89 -33.58
CA ASN A 383 -45.25 -2.33 -32.26
C ASN A 383 -44.59 -3.19 -31.15
N ASP A 384 -44.69 -4.50 -31.29
CA ASP A 384 -44.07 -5.43 -30.34
C ASP A 384 -42.54 -5.32 -30.33
N ARG A 385 -41.94 -5.19 -31.55
CA ARG A 385 -40.47 -5.06 -31.64
C ARG A 385 -39.97 -3.72 -31.12
N VAL A 386 -40.67 -2.65 -31.39
CA VAL A 386 -40.34 -1.31 -30.89
C VAL A 386 -40.52 -1.26 -29.37
N THR A 387 -41.54 -1.95 -28.84
CA THR A 387 -41.72 -2.16 -27.40
C THR A 387 -40.53 -2.92 -26.80
N GLN A 388 -40.00 -3.90 -27.54
CA GLN A 388 -38.80 -4.63 -27.14
C GLN A 388 -37.55 -3.77 -27.15
N ILE A 389 -37.33 -2.95 -28.18
CA ILE A 389 -36.24 -1.97 -28.23
C ILE A 389 -36.35 -0.99 -27.05
N TYR A 390 -37.55 -0.53 -26.72
CA TYR A 390 -37.80 0.31 -25.56
C TYR A 390 -37.41 -0.42 -24.25
N ALA A 391 -37.82 -1.68 -24.12
CA ALA A 391 -37.48 -2.52 -22.96
C ALA A 391 -35.97 -2.80 -22.86
N ASP A 392 -35.32 -3.08 -23.99
CA ASP A 392 -33.88 -3.29 -24.07
C ASP A 392 -33.10 -2.01 -23.70
N SER A 393 -33.56 -0.84 -24.15
CA SER A 393 -33.01 0.45 -23.76
C SER A 393 -33.12 0.68 -22.25
N GLN A 394 -34.24 0.33 -21.64
CA GLN A 394 -34.37 0.38 -20.17
C GLN A 394 -33.44 -0.61 -19.47
N SER A 395 -33.26 -1.80 -20.03
CA SER A 395 -32.33 -2.80 -19.51
C SER A 395 -30.88 -2.32 -19.58
N ILE A 396 -30.50 -1.65 -20.69
CA ILE A 396 -29.19 -1.03 -20.83
C ILE A 396 -28.97 0.05 -19.77
N ASP A 397 -29.96 0.93 -19.56
CA ASP A 397 -29.87 1.95 -18.51
C ASP A 397 -29.64 1.34 -17.11
N GLN A 398 -30.38 0.29 -16.77
CA GLN A 398 -30.17 -0.43 -15.51
C GLN A 398 -28.75 -1.03 -15.41
N ARG A 399 -28.25 -1.63 -16.48
CA ARG A 399 -26.86 -2.17 -16.51
C ARG A 399 -25.83 -1.07 -16.38
N MET A 400 -26.06 0.10 -16.97
CA MET A 400 -25.17 1.26 -16.81
C MET A 400 -25.18 1.77 -15.37
N GLN A 401 -26.34 1.80 -14.69
CA GLN A 401 -26.43 2.14 -13.27
C GLN A 401 -25.64 1.16 -12.39
N HIS A 402 -25.76 -0.15 -12.67
CA HIS A 402 -24.95 -1.17 -11.99
C HIS A 402 -23.45 -0.99 -12.25
N SER A 403 -23.08 -0.74 -13.49
CA SER A 403 -21.68 -0.48 -13.86
C SER A 403 -21.15 0.80 -13.20
N ALA A 404 -21.99 1.84 -13.13
CA ALA A 404 -21.65 3.07 -12.43
C ALA A 404 -21.37 2.83 -10.94
N THR A 405 -22.20 2.00 -10.32
CA THR A 405 -22.00 1.61 -8.90
C THR A 405 -20.70 0.84 -8.72
N ALA A 406 -20.48 -0.20 -9.52
CA ALA A 406 -19.24 -0.98 -9.47
C ALA A 406 -17.97 -0.12 -9.75
N THR A 407 -18.08 0.83 -10.69
CA THR A 407 -16.98 1.74 -11.00
C THR A 407 -16.72 2.74 -9.86
N ARG A 408 -17.78 3.23 -9.18
CA ARG A 408 -17.62 4.05 -7.97
C ARG A 408 -16.97 3.26 -6.83
N ASP A 409 -17.37 1.99 -6.66
CA ASP A 409 -16.78 1.11 -5.67
C ASP A 409 -15.29 0.87 -5.96
N LEU A 410 -14.93 0.64 -7.23
CA LEU A 410 -13.54 0.50 -7.66
C LEU A 410 -12.73 1.78 -7.37
N SER A 411 -13.29 2.96 -7.70
CA SER A 411 -12.69 4.24 -7.34
C SER A 411 -12.50 4.37 -5.82
N GLY A 412 -13.50 3.98 -5.05
CA GLY A 412 -13.42 3.97 -3.58
C GLY A 412 -12.36 2.99 -3.03
N VAL A 413 -12.14 1.86 -3.70
CA VAL A 413 -11.03 0.94 -3.36
C VAL A 413 -9.68 1.60 -3.66
N ALA A 414 -9.53 2.20 -4.84
CA ALA A 414 -8.30 2.90 -5.22
C ALA A 414 -7.97 4.01 -4.20
N GLU A 415 -8.95 4.80 -3.80
CA GLU A 415 -8.77 5.86 -2.80
C GLU A 415 -8.41 5.32 -1.41
N ARG A 416 -8.99 4.19 -0.98
CA ARG A 416 -8.58 3.53 0.27
C ARG A 416 -7.13 3.07 0.21
N VAL A 417 -6.70 2.50 -0.90
CA VAL A 417 -5.29 2.12 -1.12
C VAL A 417 -4.41 3.37 -1.07
N GLN A 418 -4.80 4.45 -1.75
CA GLN A 418 -4.09 5.73 -1.70
C GLN A 418 -4.00 6.28 -0.27
N THR A 419 -5.08 6.21 0.50
CA THR A 419 -5.08 6.63 1.91
C THR A 419 -4.13 5.79 2.77
N MET A 420 -4.08 4.47 2.53
CA MET A 420 -3.13 3.59 3.22
C MET A 420 -1.67 3.91 2.83
N LEU A 421 -1.42 4.12 1.55
CA LEU A 421 -0.10 4.46 1.03
C LEU A 421 0.32 5.90 1.38
N GLY A 422 -0.64 6.79 1.57
CA GLY A 422 -0.43 8.17 2.00
C GLY A 422 0.18 8.33 3.39
N LYS A 423 0.16 7.27 4.20
CA LYS A 423 0.90 7.23 5.47
C LYS A 423 2.41 7.17 5.27
N PHE A 424 2.87 6.70 4.11
CA PHE A 424 4.29 6.65 3.79
C PHE A 424 4.76 7.97 3.19
N VAL A 425 5.87 8.48 3.68
CA VAL A 425 6.59 9.62 3.12
C VAL A 425 7.74 9.06 2.30
N LEU A 426 7.73 9.29 0.98
CA LEU A 426 8.74 8.72 0.09
C LEU A 426 9.96 9.65 -0.08
N GLY A 427 9.75 10.97 0.05
CA GLY A 427 10.77 12.00 -0.15
C GLY A 427 11.13 12.24 -1.62
N HIS A 428 10.45 11.61 -2.55
CA HIS A 428 10.68 11.76 -3.99
C HIS A 428 9.39 11.50 -4.78
N GLY A 429 9.42 11.89 -6.07
CA GLY A 429 8.30 11.75 -6.99
C GLY A 429 7.39 12.99 -7.03
N ALA A 430 6.67 13.15 -8.15
CA ALA A 430 5.85 14.33 -8.40
C ALA A 430 4.67 14.45 -7.42
N LEU A 431 4.09 13.33 -7.03
CA LEU A 431 2.98 13.30 -6.07
C LEU A 431 3.44 13.74 -4.67
N ASP A 432 4.55 13.21 -4.17
CA ASP A 432 5.08 13.57 -2.85
C ASP A 432 5.49 15.06 -2.82
N ALA A 433 6.09 15.57 -3.90
CA ALA A 433 6.40 16.98 -4.06
C ALA A 433 5.13 17.86 -4.06
N ALA A 434 4.04 17.42 -4.69
CA ALA A 434 2.77 18.12 -4.70
C ALA A 434 2.11 18.14 -3.31
N ILE A 435 2.12 17.01 -2.60
CA ILE A 435 1.61 16.91 -1.22
C ILE A 435 2.41 17.81 -0.28
N THR A 436 3.73 17.80 -0.40
CA THR A 436 4.62 18.64 0.42
C THR A 436 4.35 20.12 0.19
N ARG A 437 4.20 20.56 -1.07
CA ARG A 437 3.86 21.96 -1.40
C ARG A 437 2.48 22.36 -0.91
N ALA A 438 1.47 21.51 -1.06
CA ALA A 438 0.14 21.75 -0.55
C ALA A 438 0.14 21.90 0.98
N SER A 439 0.91 21.03 1.67
CA SER A 439 1.07 21.07 3.12
C SER A 439 1.77 22.35 3.58
N GLN A 440 2.85 22.75 2.92
CA GLN A 440 3.56 24.01 3.22
C GLN A 440 2.67 25.23 3.00
N CYS A 441 1.91 25.26 1.91
CA CYS A 441 0.94 26.32 1.65
C CYS A 441 -0.13 26.37 2.74
N ARG A 442 -0.68 25.19 3.12
CA ARG A 442 -1.64 25.07 4.20
C ARG A 442 -1.08 25.64 5.51
N ASP A 443 0.17 25.32 5.86
CA ASP A 443 0.79 25.77 7.11
C ASP A 443 0.91 27.31 7.14
N ILE A 444 1.36 27.92 6.04
CA ILE A 444 1.41 29.39 5.88
C ILE A 444 0.02 30.01 6.04
N LEU A 445 -0.97 29.43 5.36
CA LEU A 445 -2.34 29.93 5.41
C LEU A 445 -2.97 29.73 6.79
N GLN A 446 -2.72 28.58 7.43
CA GLN A 446 -3.22 28.28 8.76
C GLN A 446 -2.70 29.27 9.81
N GLU A 447 -1.43 29.64 9.74
CA GLU A 447 -0.84 30.65 10.63
C GLU A 447 -1.52 32.01 10.45
N ARG A 448 -1.64 32.48 9.20
CA ARG A 448 -2.30 33.76 8.89
C ARG A 448 -3.78 33.76 9.28
N LEU A 449 -4.50 32.68 9.07
CA LEU A 449 -5.92 32.56 9.44
C LEU A 449 -6.10 32.46 10.96
N ALA A 450 -5.16 31.81 11.66
CA ALA A 450 -5.15 31.76 13.12
C ALA A 450 -4.92 33.17 13.72
N GLU A 451 -4.15 34.05 13.07
CA GLU A 451 -4.01 35.45 13.47
C GLU A 451 -5.35 36.21 13.33
N LEU A 452 -6.07 36.01 12.22
CA LEU A 452 -7.40 36.59 12.03
C LEU A 452 -8.38 36.07 13.09
N HIS A 453 -8.33 34.81 13.43
CA HIS A 453 -9.16 34.22 14.49
C HIS A 453 -8.88 34.87 15.85
N ARG A 454 -7.60 34.97 16.21
CA ARG A 454 -7.17 35.69 17.44
C ARG A 454 -7.56 37.14 17.48
N SER A 455 -7.70 37.79 16.32
CA SER A 455 -8.20 39.18 16.21
C SER A 455 -9.73 39.32 16.32
N GLY A 456 -10.45 38.20 16.57
CA GLY A 456 -11.90 38.19 16.79
C GLY A 456 -12.75 37.79 15.59
N LEU A 457 -12.15 37.39 14.45
CA LEU A 457 -12.91 36.89 13.31
C LEU A 457 -13.42 35.47 13.59
N ASN A 458 -14.75 35.28 13.48
CA ASN A 458 -15.35 33.97 13.64
C ASN A 458 -15.14 33.13 12.37
N LEU A 459 -14.12 32.28 12.37
CA LEU A 459 -13.83 31.38 11.24
C LEU A 459 -14.88 30.27 11.08
N PHE A 460 -15.63 29.95 12.13
CA PHE A 460 -16.62 28.87 12.14
C PHE A 460 -18.06 29.39 11.88
N ASP A 461 -18.20 30.59 11.29
CA ASP A 461 -19.49 31.11 10.86
C ASP A 461 -20.02 30.30 9.66
N GLN A 462 -21.11 29.59 9.86
CA GLN A 462 -21.81 28.80 8.85
C GLN A 462 -23.13 29.45 8.41
N SER A 463 -23.28 30.74 8.63
CA SER A 463 -24.45 31.54 8.19
C SER A 463 -24.27 31.95 6.72
N TYR A 464 -24.52 31.03 5.80
CA TYR A 464 -24.34 31.28 4.37
C TYR A 464 -25.45 32.17 3.80
N LYS A 465 -25.16 33.44 3.54
CA LYS A 465 -26.08 34.38 2.95
C LYS A 465 -26.00 34.31 1.43
N LEU A 466 -27.13 33.96 0.78
CA LEU A 466 -27.23 33.92 -0.68
C LEU A 466 -26.99 35.30 -1.29
N ILE A 467 -26.17 35.35 -2.34
CA ILE A 467 -26.01 36.55 -3.17
C ILE A 467 -27.11 36.52 -4.25
N PRO A 468 -28.06 37.45 -4.26
CA PRO A 468 -29.14 37.46 -5.24
C PRO A 468 -28.62 37.60 -6.68
N GLY A 469 -29.32 36.98 -7.64
CA GLY A 469 -29.02 37.11 -9.07
C GLY A 469 -27.79 36.37 -9.56
N THR A 470 -27.23 35.41 -8.76
CA THR A 470 -26.10 34.59 -9.17
C THR A 470 -26.54 33.20 -9.61
N ASP A 471 -26.07 32.74 -10.76
CA ASP A 471 -26.19 31.38 -11.25
C ASP A 471 -24.86 30.95 -11.92
N PRO A 472 -24.07 30.06 -11.31
CA PRO A 472 -24.32 29.27 -10.08
C PRO A 472 -24.47 30.10 -8.80
N LYS A 473 -25.28 29.60 -7.84
CA LYS A 473 -25.53 30.27 -6.57
C LYS A 473 -24.25 30.55 -5.79
N GLN A 474 -24.05 31.79 -5.39
CA GLN A 474 -22.95 32.22 -4.55
C GLN A 474 -23.45 32.68 -3.16
N TYR A 475 -22.58 32.55 -2.16
CA TYR A 475 -22.91 32.83 -0.77
C TYR A 475 -21.82 33.69 -0.11
N LEU A 476 -22.16 34.35 1.00
CA LEU A 476 -21.25 35.11 1.85
C LEU A 476 -21.36 34.63 3.30
N THR A 477 -20.23 34.61 3.99
CA THR A 477 -20.12 34.49 5.45
C THR A 477 -19.37 35.71 6.01
N SER A 478 -19.29 35.86 7.32
CA SER A 478 -18.56 36.95 7.97
C SER A 478 -17.07 36.98 7.66
N TYR A 479 -16.48 35.83 7.30
CA TYR A 479 -15.05 35.70 7.02
C TYR A 479 -14.67 35.75 5.51
N THR A 480 -15.64 35.69 4.59
CA THR A 480 -15.40 35.53 3.15
C THR A 480 -14.41 36.53 2.58
N GLU A 481 -14.61 37.80 2.79
CA GLU A 481 -13.77 38.86 2.22
C GLU A 481 -12.36 38.88 2.82
N ARG A 482 -12.23 38.60 4.13
CA ARG A 482 -10.94 38.52 4.80
C ARG A 482 -10.14 37.33 4.34
N PHE A 483 -10.79 36.19 4.11
CA PHE A 483 -10.14 35.00 3.53
C PHE A 483 -9.61 35.27 2.12
N ALA A 484 -10.40 35.94 1.28
CA ALA A 484 -9.95 36.30 -0.07
C ALA A 484 -8.69 37.17 -0.04
N GLN A 485 -8.64 38.18 0.84
CA GLN A 485 -7.50 39.09 1.01
C GLN A 485 -6.22 38.35 1.43
N VAL A 486 -6.32 37.35 2.30
CA VAL A 486 -5.16 36.66 2.90
C VAL A 486 -4.73 35.45 2.10
N CYS A 487 -5.67 34.73 1.48
CA CYS A 487 -5.40 33.38 0.95
C CYS A 487 -5.28 33.34 -0.57
N GLN A 488 -5.88 34.26 -1.32
CA GLN A 488 -5.99 34.17 -2.77
C GLN A 488 -4.61 34.14 -3.47
N GLU A 489 -3.71 35.02 -3.04
CA GLU A 489 -2.36 35.09 -3.61
C GLU A 489 -1.57 33.78 -3.38
N GLU A 490 -1.68 33.18 -2.20
CA GLU A 490 -0.98 31.92 -1.89
C GLU A 490 -1.58 30.75 -2.66
N CYS A 491 -2.90 30.69 -2.83
CA CYS A 491 -3.54 29.72 -3.72
C CYS A 491 -3.05 29.86 -5.17
N ASP A 492 -2.92 31.10 -5.66
CA ASP A 492 -2.40 31.35 -7.01
C ASP A 492 -0.95 30.92 -7.15
N LYS A 493 -0.09 31.18 -6.16
CA LYS A 493 1.32 30.74 -6.11
C LYS A 493 1.41 29.23 -6.07
N LEU A 494 0.58 28.57 -5.24
CA LEU A 494 0.57 27.10 -5.15
C LEU A 494 0.27 26.47 -6.50
N THR A 495 -0.79 26.92 -7.17
CA THR A 495 -1.19 26.38 -8.47
C THR A 495 -0.11 26.58 -9.52
N LYS A 496 0.43 27.80 -9.65
CA LYS A 496 1.48 28.14 -10.64
C LYS A 496 2.81 27.43 -10.36
N GLY A 497 3.13 27.23 -9.08
CA GLY A 497 4.38 26.59 -8.66
C GLY A 497 4.35 25.06 -8.70
N THR A 498 3.19 24.43 -8.94
CA THR A 498 3.05 22.98 -8.97
C THR A 498 2.94 22.51 -10.42
N LYS A 499 3.82 21.56 -10.80
CA LYS A 499 3.81 20.96 -12.16
C LYS A 499 2.42 20.30 -12.39
N GLY A 500 1.74 20.72 -13.44
CA GLY A 500 0.39 20.24 -13.74
C GLY A 500 -0.72 20.84 -12.87
N GLY A 501 -0.42 21.78 -11.98
CA GLY A 501 -1.41 22.45 -11.15
C GLY A 501 -2.44 23.21 -11.99
N LYS A 502 -3.73 22.99 -11.74
CA LYS A 502 -4.85 23.60 -12.46
C LYS A 502 -5.63 24.59 -11.59
N VAL A 503 -5.85 24.24 -10.34
CA VAL A 503 -6.65 25.06 -9.41
C VAL A 503 -6.24 24.80 -7.97
N SER A 504 -6.29 25.85 -7.12
CA SER A 504 -6.16 25.73 -5.67
C SER A 504 -7.19 26.61 -4.98
N PHE A 505 -7.88 26.07 -4.01
CA PHE A 505 -8.96 26.75 -3.31
C PHE A 505 -9.14 26.18 -1.90
N ILE A 506 -9.92 26.88 -1.10
CA ILE A 506 -10.18 26.53 0.30
C ILE A 506 -11.66 26.25 0.46
N VAL A 507 -12.00 25.22 1.23
CA VAL A 507 -13.39 24.89 1.58
C VAL A 507 -13.53 24.66 3.07
N ASP A 508 -14.68 25.09 3.64
CA ASP A 508 -15.04 24.71 5.00
C ASP A 508 -15.66 23.30 5.07
N THR A 509 -15.95 22.81 6.27
CA THR A 509 -16.52 21.47 6.50
C THR A 509 -17.89 21.23 5.85
N LYS A 510 -18.56 22.25 5.34
CA LYS A 510 -19.83 22.18 4.60
C LYS A 510 -19.64 22.28 3.08
N GLY A 511 -18.40 22.39 2.62
CA GLY A 511 -18.06 22.56 1.21
C GLY A 511 -18.20 24.00 0.70
N TYR A 512 -18.35 24.98 1.56
CA TYR A 512 -18.36 26.39 1.17
C TYR A 512 -16.93 26.81 0.80
N CYS A 513 -16.79 27.42 -0.39
CA CYS A 513 -15.52 27.87 -0.96
C CYS A 513 -15.40 29.40 -0.86
N PRO A 514 -14.84 29.97 0.22
CA PRO A 514 -14.67 31.42 0.32
C PRO A 514 -13.65 31.97 -0.67
N VAL A 515 -12.63 31.16 -1.03
CA VAL A 515 -11.49 31.56 -1.85
C VAL A 515 -11.18 30.51 -2.90
N ASN A 516 -10.97 30.98 -4.12
CA ASN A 516 -10.46 30.20 -5.24
C ASN A 516 -9.41 31.03 -5.99
N ASN A 517 -8.70 30.43 -6.95
CA ASN A 517 -7.72 31.16 -7.77
C ASN A 517 -8.35 32.39 -8.44
N SER A 518 -7.55 33.43 -8.65
CA SER A 518 -8.00 34.72 -9.20
C SER A 518 -8.63 34.61 -10.58
N TRP A 519 -8.14 33.68 -11.42
CA TRP A 519 -8.65 33.50 -12.80
C TRP A 519 -10.01 32.79 -12.86
N VAL A 520 -10.42 32.07 -11.82
CA VAL A 520 -11.74 31.44 -11.69
C VAL A 520 -12.60 32.10 -10.58
N SER A 521 -12.24 33.29 -10.18
CA SER A 521 -12.98 34.11 -9.20
C SER A 521 -13.49 35.40 -9.85
N LYS A 522 -14.01 35.31 -11.07
CA LYS A 522 -14.52 36.45 -11.82
C LYS A 522 -15.87 36.90 -11.26
N PRO A 523 -16.22 38.20 -11.42
CA PRO A 523 -17.57 38.69 -11.11
C PRO A 523 -18.60 37.93 -11.96
N PRO A 524 -19.76 37.55 -11.40
CA PRO A 524 -20.80 36.87 -12.14
C PRO A 524 -21.45 37.81 -13.19
N THR A 525 -21.70 37.25 -14.37
CA THR A 525 -22.39 37.94 -15.49
C THR A 525 -23.90 37.71 -15.47
N GLY A 526 -24.36 36.67 -14.77
CA GLY A 526 -25.75 36.21 -14.76
C GLY A 526 -26.03 35.14 -15.84
N ASP A 527 -25.09 34.87 -16.74
CA ASP A 527 -25.18 33.78 -17.68
C ASP A 527 -24.48 32.54 -17.11
N ARG A 528 -25.25 31.49 -16.84
CA ARG A 528 -24.75 30.23 -16.27
C ARG A 528 -23.65 29.59 -17.12
N ALA A 529 -23.73 29.64 -18.45
CA ALA A 529 -22.76 29.03 -19.34
C ALA A 529 -21.39 29.72 -19.25
N ILE A 530 -21.41 31.04 -19.06
CA ILE A 530 -20.20 31.85 -18.85
C ILE A 530 -19.69 31.71 -17.40
N ASP A 531 -20.58 31.79 -16.43
CA ASP A 531 -20.23 31.88 -15.01
C ASP A 531 -19.80 30.54 -14.40
N LEU A 532 -20.32 29.41 -14.92
CA LEU A 532 -20.01 28.08 -14.40
C LEU A 532 -18.50 27.77 -14.35
N PRO A 533 -17.70 28.03 -15.41
CA PRO A 533 -16.26 27.77 -15.39
C PRO A 533 -15.43 28.81 -14.64
N VAL A 534 -15.86 30.08 -14.57
CA VAL A 534 -15.01 31.20 -14.12
C VAL A 534 -15.45 31.88 -12.82
N CYS A 535 -16.67 31.63 -12.33
CA CYS A 535 -17.19 32.17 -11.06
C CYS A 535 -17.26 31.04 -10.02
N ARG A 536 -16.11 30.53 -9.58
CA ARG A 536 -16.04 29.33 -8.73
C ARG A 536 -15.84 29.63 -7.23
N ASN A 537 -15.46 30.84 -6.86
CA ASN A 537 -15.43 31.27 -5.48
C ASN A 537 -16.85 31.54 -4.94
N LYS A 538 -16.98 31.59 -3.62
CA LYS A 538 -18.26 31.87 -2.91
C LYS A 538 -19.35 30.82 -3.18
N ARG A 539 -19.01 29.65 -3.75
CA ARG A 539 -19.94 28.55 -4.07
C ARG A 539 -19.93 27.47 -2.99
N MET A 540 -21.00 26.68 -2.98
CA MET A 540 -21.09 25.43 -2.22
C MET A 540 -20.72 24.25 -3.10
N PHE A 541 -19.73 23.46 -2.69
CA PHE A 541 -19.37 22.16 -3.26
C PHE A 541 -19.87 21.06 -2.32
N SER A 542 -21.19 20.87 -2.31
CA SER A 542 -21.89 19.97 -1.38
C SER A 542 -22.28 18.62 -2.00
N ASP A 543 -21.74 18.31 -3.18
CA ASP A 543 -21.80 16.96 -3.74
C ASP A 543 -21.00 15.96 -2.88
N PRO A 544 -21.22 14.64 -3.01
CA PRO A 544 -20.54 13.64 -2.18
C PRO A 544 -19.01 13.73 -2.19
N ILE A 545 -18.41 14.10 -3.34
CA ILE A 545 -16.96 14.26 -3.50
C ILE A 545 -16.48 15.51 -2.78
N GLY A 546 -17.18 16.62 -2.98
CA GLY A 546 -16.89 17.89 -2.32
C GLY A 546 -16.99 17.82 -0.81
N LEU A 547 -18.04 17.16 -0.27
CA LEU A 547 -18.23 16.98 1.17
C LEU A 547 -17.18 16.03 1.77
N ARG A 548 -16.76 15.01 1.02
CA ARG A 548 -15.69 14.13 1.45
C ARG A 548 -14.35 14.86 1.54
N ALA A 549 -14.01 15.67 0.54
CA ALA A 549 -12.85 16.55 0.58
C ALA A 549 -12.93 17.51 1.78
N ALA A 550 -14.07 18.18 1.96
CA ALA A 550 -14.31 19.12 3.05
C ALA A 550 -14.20 18.49 4.44
N GLY A 551 -14.56 17.22 4.58
CA GLY A 551 -14.51 16.43 5.82
C GLY A 551 -13.18 15.72 6.09
N ASN A 552 -12.19 15.81 5.20
CA ASN A 552 -10.91 15.14 5.38
C ASN A 552 -10.15 15.68 6.60
N THR A 553 -9.78 14.78 7.52
CA THR A 553 -8.94 15.04 8.70
C THR A 553 -7.61 14.28 8.67
N GLN A 554 -7.38 13.47 7.62
CA GLN A 554 -6.11 12.76 7.42
C GLN A 554 -5.02 13.74 6.95
N ARG A 555 -3.76 13.33 7.01
CA ARG A 555 -2.62 14.11 6.53
C ARG A 555 -2.89 14.73 5.15
N PHE A 556 -3.44 13.97 4.24
CA PHE A 556 -4.04 14.42 2.98
C PHE A 556 -5.08 13.40 2.50
N LEU A 557 -5.95 13.84 1.61
CA LEU A 557 -6.83 12.98 0.82
C LEU A 557 -6.48 13.20 -0.65
N LEU A 558 -6.32 12.12 -1.40
CA LEU A 558 -6.17 12.15 -2.85
C LEU A 558 -7.46 11.59 -3.47
N GLN A 559 -8.10 12.32 -4.35
CA GLN A 559 -9.30 11.88 -5.05
C GLN A 559 -9.27 12.31 -6.51
N THR A 560 -9.89 11.48 -7.37
CA THR A 560 -10.02 11.75 -8.80
C THR A 560 -11.50 11.69 -9.17
N TYR A 561 -11.98 12.70 -9.87
CA TYR A 561 -13.40 12.82 -10.20
C TYR A 561 -13.63 13.61 -11.50
N LEU A 562 -14.83 13.46 -12.04
CA LEU A 562 -15.31 14.25 -13.16
C LEU A 562 -15.93 15.54 -12.62
N ARG A 563 -15.40 16.67 -13.06
CA ARG A 563 -15.93 18.00 -12.71
C ARG A 563 -17.25 18.26 -13.42
N ASP A 564 -17.98 19.25 -12.91
CA ASP A 564 -19.16 19.84 -13.54
C ASP A 564 -18.90 20.44 -14.94
N THR A 565 -17.63 20.66 -15.29
CA THR A 565 -17.16 21.08 -16.63
C THR A 565 -16.87 19.92 -17.57
N GLY A 566 -17.02 18.67 -17.13
CA GLY A 566 -16.67 17.47 -17.92
C GLY A 566 -15.19 17.12 -17.96
N GLU A 567 -14.35 17.83 -17.19
CA GLU A 567 -12.92 17.58 -17.09
C GLU A 567 -12.62 16.61 -15.93
N ILE A 568 -11.73 15.63 -16.17
CA ILE A 568 -11.23 14.78 -15.10
C ILE A 568 -10.17 15.54 -14.30
N MET A 569 -10.37 15.63 -13.00
CA MET A 569 -9.49 16.32 -12.08
C MET A 569 -9.00 15.34 -11.01
N THR A 570 -7.71 15.34 -10.74
CA THR A 570 -7.13 14.74 -9.54
C THR A 570 -6.81 15.84 -8.54
N GLU A 571 -7.09 15.60 -7.27
CA GLU A 571 -7.05 16.63 -6.23
C GLU A 571 -6.41 16.10 -4.97
N ILE A 572 -5.56 16.94 -4.34
CA ILE A 572 -5.01 16.75 -3.01
C ILE A 572 -5.72 17.70 -2.06
N ASP A 573 -6.27 17.16 -0.98
CA ASP A 573 -6.98 17.91 0.06
C ASP A 573 -6.20 17.81 1.37
N VAL A 574 -5.80 18.96 1.93
CA VAL A 574 -5.00 19.05 3.16
C VAL A 574 -5.79 19.80 4.23
N PRO A 575 -5.99 19.23 5.45
CA PRO A 575 -6.88 19.79 6.44
C PRO A 575 -6.31 21.01 7.18
N PHE A 576 -7.20 21.95 7.53
CA PHE A 576 -6.96 23.06 8.45
C PHE A 576 -7.51 22.75 9.84
N PHE A 577 -6.74 23.08 10.86
CA PHE A 577 -7.17 22.98 12.24
C PHE A 577 -6.94 24.32 12.97
N PHE A 578 -7.96 24.79 13.67
CA PHE A 578 -7.87 25.97 14.54
C PHE A 578 -8.34 25.57 15.94
N ASP A 579 -7.50 25.79 16.94
CA ASP A 579 -7.73 25.41 18.35
C ASP A 579 -8.09 23.92 18.51
N GLY A 580 -7.41 23.04 17.71
CA GLY A 580 -7.67 21.61 17.70
C GLY A 580 -8.95 21.18 16.99
N ARG A 581 -9.74 22.13 16.45
CA ARG A 581 -10.98 21.86 15.75
C ARG A 581 -10.76 21.93 14.24
N HIS A 582 -11.23 20.91 13.52
CA HIS A 582 -11.19 20.86 12.07
C HIS A 582 -12.12 21.94 11.48
N TRP A 583 -11.56 22.78 10.59
CA TRP A 583 -12.30 23.87 9.94
C TRP A 583 -12.72 23.52 8.52
N GLY A 584 -11.90 22.77 7.79
CA GLY A 584 -12.07 22.45 6.38
C GLY A 584 -10.73 22.12 5.73
N ASN A 585 -10.61 22.28 4.41
CA ASN A 585 -9.44 21.82 3.66
C ASN A 585 -8.94 22.83 2.63
N LEU A 586 -7.62 22.88 2.45
CA LEU A 586 -6.99 23.39 1.22
C LEU A 586 -7.08 22.31 0.17
N ARG A 587 -7.65 22.63 -0.98
CA ARG A 587 -7.85 21.72 -2.11
C ARG A 587 -6.98 22.17 -3.29
N MET A 588 -6.18 21.27 -3.83
CA MET A 588 -5.31 21.52 -4.98
C MET A 588 -5.59 20.51 -6.09
N GLY A 589 -6.19 20.97 -7.17
CA GLY A 589 -6.45 20.18 -8.37
C GLY A 589 -5.30 20.26 -9.37
N PHE A 590 -4.97 19.11 -9.97
CA PHE A 590 -3.91 19.01 -10.97
C PHE A 590 -4.25 17.98 -12.07
N ASP A 591 -3.44 17.99 -13.12
CA ASP A 591 -3.54 17.03 -14.20
C ASP A 591 -2.88 15.70 -13.81
N ALA A 592 -3.68 14.64 -13.73
CA ALA A 592 -3.19 13.31 -13.38
C ALA A 592 -2.13 12.78 -14.36
N ALA A 593 -2.22 13.13 -15.65
CA ALA A 593 -1.27 12.70 -16.66
C ALA A 593 0.14 13.24 -16.39
N VAL A 594 0.25 14.41 -15.76
CA VAL A 594 1.53 15.00 -15.36
C VAL A 594 2.16 14.27 -14.17
N LEU A 595 1.35 13.73 -13.27
CA LEU A 595 1.82 12.91 -12.14
C LEU A 595 2.27 11.51 -12.57
N LEU A 596 1.70 10.99 -13.65
CA LEU A 596 2.00 9.66 -14.18
C LEU A 596 3.14 9.66 -15.19
N ALA A 597 3.63 10.84 -15.62
CA ALA A 597 4.64 11.01 -16.66
C ALA A 597 6.10 10.88 -16.16
N GLU A 598 6.30 10.41 -14.96
CA GLU A 598 7.60 9.99 -14.39
C GLU A 598 7.64 8.49 -14.19
#